data_2578edae5656683739b71c86a736fc88
#
_entry.id   2578edae5656683739b71c86a736fc88
#
_cell.length_a   1.000
_cell.length_b   1.000
_cell.length_c   1.000
_cell.angle_alpha   90.00
_cell.angle_beta   90.00
_cell.angle_gamma   90.00
#
_symmetry.space_group_name_H-M   'P 1'
#
loop_
_entity.id
_entity.type
_entity.pdbx_description
1 polymer ?
#
loop_
_entity_poly.entity_id
_entity_poly.type
_entity_poly.pdbx_seq_one_letter_code
_entity_poly.pdbx_strand_id
1 'polypeptide(L)'
;MNRIQLVIFIFFVSFSLPFSAQTDDMVKEDFQASSVNQPGKEFPKVNSEGRVRVRVEAPQAKNVQLDIGGGKYDIKKNDEGVWTGESAPQDEGFHYYQLNIDGASVPDPGSKYYYGAGRWGSGIEIPAQDQEFYEMKDVPHGSITENIYFSEITQDWRRNFVYLPPGYFENSEERYPVLYLQHGSFEDETGWASQGHANLILDNLIAAGEAKKMIVVMDNGYANKPEVMQNAQDARPISVFEEVLIEEVIPNIDKKFRTKSSRSYRAIAGLSMGANQTMRIIMNNLNLFSYYGGFSGTSNYPGNEKIDTRTFLNGAFEDADEVNEKLNVLWLGLGTEEPEVFFKTVGDFREMLKNKGIDYSFYESPKTAHEWLTWRRCLYQYAQLLFK
;
A
#
# COMPACT_ATOMS: atom_id res chain seq x y z
N MET A 1 24.48 40.99 -3.43
CA MET A 1 24.85 40.02 -2.39
C MET A 1 24.01 40.33 -1.15
N ASN A 2 22.82 39.74 -1.00
CA ASN A 2 22.07 39.83 0.24
C ASN A 2 21.55 38.40 0.52
N ARG A 3 22.15 37.80 1.56
CA ARG A 3 21.70 36.50 2.10
C ARG A 3 20.46 36.74 2.93
N ILE A 4 19.32 36.19 2.53
CA ILE A 4 18.13 36.14 3.36
C ILE A 4 18.26 34.84 4.19
N GLN A 5 18.47 34.99 5.50
CA GLN A 5 18.36 33.91 6.47
C GLN A 5 16.87 33.69 6.76
N LEU A 6 16.37 32.50 6.41
CA LEU A 6 15.04 32.05 6.77
C LEU A 6 15.08 31.55 8.23
N VAL A 7 14.52 32.34 9.15
CA VAL A 7 14.34 31.96 10.55
C VAL A 7 12.98 31.23 10.66
N ILE A 8 13.04 29.92 10.88
CA ILE A 8 11.84 29.12 11.18
C ILE A 8 11.54 29.29 12.67
N PHE A 9 10.48 30.02 12.99
CA PHE A 9 9.90 30.05 14.33
C PHE A 9 8.99 28.81 14.53
N ILE A 10 9.46 27.86 15.34
CA ILE A 10 8.63 26.76 15.84
C ILE A 10 7.92 27.28 17.09
N PHE A 11 6.62 27.55 16.98
CA PHE A 11 5.77 27.83 18.14
C PHE A 11 5.41 26.50 18.82
N PHE A 12 6.02 26.21 19.96
CA PHE A 12 5.53 25.21 20.89
C PHE A 12 4.34 25.80 21.66
N VAL A 13 3.13 25.43 21.30
CA VAL A 13 1.95 25.66 22.14
C VAL A 13 1.85 24.48 23.10
N SER A 14 2.29 24.68 24.34
CA SER A 14 2.06 23.72 25.44
C SER A 14 0.59 23.75 25.84
N PHE A 15 -0.22 22.83 25.32
CA PHE A 15 -1.52 22.51 25.89
C PHE A 15 -1.31 21.60 27.10
N SER A 16 -1.43 22.14 28.31
CA SER A 16 -1.61 21.32 29.51
C SER A 16 -3.05 20.80 29.53
N LEU A 17 -3.25 19.57 29.04
CA LEU A 17 -4.49 18.85 29.25
C LEU A 17 -4.57 18.41 30.73
N PRO A 18 -5.75 18.45 31.35
CA PRO A 18 -5.93 17.95 32.72
C PRO A 18 -5.63 16.44 32.73
N PHE A 19 -4.81 16.04 33.68
CA PHE A 19 -4.52 14.65 34.00
C PHE A 19 -5.84 13.99 34.46
N SER A 20 -6.56 13.36 33.53
CA SER A 20 -7.67 12.49 33.86
C SER A 20 -7.08 11.26 34.55
N ALA A 21 -7.48 10.98 35.77
CA ALA A 21 -7.15 9.76 36.48
C ALA A 21 -7.58 8.60 35.59
N GLN A 22 -6.58 7.87 35.06
CA GLN A 22 -6.75 6.65 34.31
C GLN A 22 -7.34 5.64 35.30
N THR A 23 -8.61 5.30 35.16
CA THR A 23 -9.15 4.08 35.76
C THR A 23 -8.30 2.94 35.23
N ASP A 24 -7.72 2.13 36.12
CA ASP A 24 -7.09 0.86 35.79
C ASP A 24 -8.20 -0.07 35.23
N ASP A 25 -8.58 0.14 33.99
CA ASP A 25 -9.40 -0.83 33.26
C ASP A 25 -8.53 -2.05 33.07
N MET A 26 -8.89 -3.15 33.76
CA MET A 26 -8.14 -4.41 33.69
C MET A 26 -8.10 -4.87 32.26
N VAL A 27 -6.88 -5.02 31.69
CA VAL A 27 -6.63 -5.54 30.35
C VAL A 27 -7.31 -6.90 30.21
N LYS A 28 -8.06 -7.11 29.13
CA LYS A 28 -8.68 -8.41 28.87
C LYS A 28 -7.63 -9.46 28.52
N GLU A 29 -7.65 -10.57 29.26
CA GLU A 29 -6.70 -11.69 29.12
C GLU A 29 -7.11 -12.73 28.05
N ASP A 30 -7.76 -12.27 26.97
CA ASP A 30 -8.22 -13.12 25.86
C ASP A 30 -7.26 -13.12 24.65
N PHE A 31 -5.96 -12.98 24.91
CA PHE A 31 -4.91 -12.92 23.91
C PHE A 31 -4.81 -14.18 23.06
N GLN A 32 -4.90 -14.02 21.73
CA GLN A 32 -4.72 -15.07 20.74
C GLN A 32 -3.45 -14.85 19.92
N ALA A 33 -2.80 -15.92 19.45
CA ALA A 33 -1.66 -15.81 18.55
C ALA A 33 -2.05 -15.08 17.26
N SER A 34 -1.21 -14.15 16.81
CA SER A 34 -1.47 -13.45 15.55
C SER A 34 -1.37 -14.38 14.34
N SER A 35 -2.20 -14.17 13.33
CA SER A 35 -2.19 -14.92 12.06
C SER A 35 -0.89 -14.75 11.25
N VAL A 36 -0.11 -13.74 11.58
CA VAL A 36 1.17 -13.42 10.90
C VAL A 36 2.40 -13.87 11.68
N ASN A 37 2.24 -14.74 12.69
CA ASN A 37 3.37 -15.33 13.40
C ASN A 37 4.15 -16.29 12.51
N GLN A 38 5.45 -16.45 12.81
CA GLN A 38 6.26 -17.54 12.28
C GLN A 38 5.64 -18.91 12.66
N PRO A 39 5.78 -19.94 11.81
CA PRO A 39 5.25 -21.26 12.12
C PRO A 39 5.70 -21.77 13.50
N GLY A 40 4.73 -22.20 14.33
CA GLY A 40 4.97 -22.72 15.66
C GLY A 40 5.28 -21.68 16.74
N LYS A 41 5.17 -20.38 16.42
CA LYS A 41 5.33 -19.30 17.42
C LYS A 41 3.98 -18.89 18.00
N GLU A 42 3.92 -18.79 19.34
CA GLU A 42 2.74 -18.33 20.05
C GLU A 42 2.66 -16.80 20.15
N PHE A 43 3.78 -16.11 20.02
CA PHE A 43 3.90 -14.65 20.10
C PHE A 43 4.41 -14.08 18.76
N PRO A 44 3.98 -12.84 18.46
CA PRO A 44 3.10 -11.91 19.18
C PRO A 44 1.65 -12.40 19.28
N LYS A 45 0.92 -11.88 20.28
CA LYS A 45 -0.51 -12.13 20.50
C LYS A 45 -1.31 -10.83 20.43
N VAL A 46 -2.59 -10.94 20.09
CA VAL A 46 -3.54 -9.82 20.06
C VAL A 46 -4.76 -10.18 20.90
N ASN A 47 -5.29 -9.24 21.68
CA ASN A 47 -6.55 -9.43 22.41
C ASN A 47 -7.73 -8.72 21.72
N SER A 48 -8.96 -8.91 22.21
CA SER A 48 -10.17 -8.31 21.66
C SER A 48 -10.23 -6.77 21.76
N GLU A 49 -9.30 -6.14 22.48
CA GLU A 49 -9.16 -4.69 22.58
C GLU A 49 -8.12 -4.13 21.57
N GLY A 50 -7.53 -4.99 20.72
CA GLY A 50 -6.46 -4.58 19.79
C GLY A 50 -5.09 -4.39 20.47
N ARG A 51 -4.90 -4.82 21.72
CA ARG A 51 -3.59 -4.77 22.38
C ARG A 51 -2.68 -5.86 21.84
N VAL A 52 -1.44 -5.50 21.57
CA VAL A 52 -0.39 -6.43 21.11
C VAL A 52 0.51 -6.80 22.27
N ARG A 53 0.63 -8.11 22.54
CA ARG A 53 1.54 -8.66 23.54
C ARG A 53 2.71 -9.36 22.86
N VAL A 54 3.93 -8.92 23.15
CA VAL A 54 5.17 -9.50 22.62
C VAL A 54 5.91 -10.25 23.72
N ARG A 55 6.73 -11.25 23.30
CA ARG A 55 7.62 -11.99 24.18
C ARG A 55 8.94 -12.29 23.47
N VAL A 56 10.05 -11.88 24.06
CA VAL A 56 11.39 -12.10 23.50
C VAL A 56 12.39 -12.50 24.55
N GLU A 57 13.29 -13.42 24.21
CA GLU A 57 14.42 -13.83 25.05
C GLU A 57 15.60 -12.91 24.76
N ALA A 58 15.97 -12.08 25.73
CA ALA A 58 17.11 -11.17 25.65
C ALA A 58 17.75 -11.02 27.05
N PRO A 59 18.37 -12.09 27.59
CA PRO A 59 18.81 -12.12 28.98
C PRO A 59 19.87 -11.08 29.33
N GLN A 60 20.68 -10.66 28.36
CA GLN A 60 21.72 -9.64 28.54
C GLN A 60 21.23 -8.22 28.33
N ALA A 61 20.04 -8.02 27.76
CA ALA A 61 19.48 -6.69 27.51
C ALA A 61 19.18 -5.96 28.82
N LYS A 62 19.38 -4.65 28.80
CA LYS A 62 19.09 -3.73 29.91
C LYS A 62 17.76 -3.04 29.74
N ASN A 63 17.36 -2.82 28.49
CA ASN A 63 16.07 -2.20 28.13
C ASN A 63 15.52 -2.85 26.87
N VAL A 64 14.22 -3.15 26.86
CA VAL A 64 13.50 -3.64 25.69
C VAL A 64 12.16 -2.90 25.61
N GLN A 65 11.84 -2.40 24.43
CA GLN A 65 10.58 -1.71 24.15
C GLN A 65 9.90 -2.32 22.91
N LEU A 66 8.59 -2.36 22.93
CA LEU A 66 7.75 -2.59 21.75
C LEU A 66 7.49 -1.22 21.08
N ASP A 67 7.84 -1.10 19.79
CA ASP A 67 7.66 0.10 18.97
C ASP A 67 6.59 -0.19 17.91
N ILE A 68 5.37 0.33 18.11
CA ILE A 68 4.19 0.07 17.28
C ILE A 68 3.23 1.28 17.31
N GLY A 69 2.56 1.57 16.20
CA GLY A 69 1.53 2.61 16.14
C GLY A 69 2.04 4.01 16.51
N GLY A 70 3.34 4.30 16.26
CA GLY A 70 3.99 5.55 16.66
C GLY A 70 4.29 5.67 18.16
N GLY A 71 3.95 4.63 18.97
CA GLY A 71 4.23 4.55 20.40
C GLY A 71 5.37 3.58 20.72
N LYS A 72 6.09 3.86 21.83
CA LYS A 72 7.08 2.95 22.43
C LYS A 72 6.64 2.54 23.81
N TYR A 73 6.54 1.23 24.01
CA TYR A 73 6.02 0.62 25.24
C TYR A 73 7.14 -0.16 25.92
N ASP A 74 7.49 0.23 27.16
CA ASP A 74 8.47 -0.50 27.97
C ASP A 74 7.92 -1.87 28.34
N ILE A 75 8.71 -2.92 28.12
CA ILE A 75 8.34 -4.28 28.47
C ILE A 75 9.21 -4.80 29.62
N LYS A 76 8.73 -5.80 30.37
CA LYS A 76 9.32 -6.22 31.63
C LYS A 76 10.09 -7.52 31.46
N LYS A 77 11.24 -7.62 32.11
CA LYS A 77 12.10 -8.79 32.16
C LYS A 77 11.75 -9.65 33.40
N ASN A 78 11.61 -10.95 33.21
CA ASN A 78 11.52 -11.90 34.31
C ASN A 78 12.90 -12.42 34.74
N ASP A 79 12.93 -13.24 35.77
CA ASP A 79 14.17 -13.80 36.33
C ASP A 79 14.90 -14.75 35.36
N GLU A 80 14.20 -15.29 34.37
CA GLU A 80 14.76 -16.17 33.34
C GLU A 80 15.34 -15.38 32.12
N GLY A 81 15.26 -14.05 32.13
CA GLY A 81 15.75 -13.21 31.06
C GLY A 81 14.80 -13.06 29.89
N VAL A 82 13.53 -13.42 30.06
CA VAL A 82 12.47 -13.26 29.09
C VAL A 82 11.75 -11.94 29.33
N TRP A 83 11.60 -11.15 28.25
CA TRP A 83 10.89 -9.88 28.22
C TRP A 83 9.48 -10.08 27.72
N THR A 84 8.50 -9.53 28.43
CA THR A 84 7.08 -9.59 28.04
C THR A 84 6.40 -8.24 28.35
N GLY A 85 5.55 -7.77 27.44
CA GLY A 85 4.78 -6.56 27.65
C GLY A 85 3.81 -6.30 26.51
N GLU A 86 3.08 -5.19 26.62
CA GLU A 86 1.92 -4.90 25.79
C GLU A 86 1.94 -3.47 25.26
N SER A 87 1.30 -3.28 24.10
CA SER A 87 0.96 -1.95 23.60
C SER A 87 -0.32 -1.42 24.24
N ALA A 88 -0.63 -0.13 24.01
CA ALA A 88 -2.01 0.36 24.02
C ALA A 88 -2.81 -0.33 22.90
N PRO A 89 -4.17 -0.24 22.89
CA PRO A 89 -4.98 -0.65 21.76
C PRO A 89 -4.47 -0.07 20.44
N GLN A 90 -4.43 -0.89 19.41
CA GLN A 90 -4.11 -0.51 18.03
C GLN A 90 -5.36 -0.61 17.18
N ASP A 91 -5.41 0.14 16.09
CA ASP A 91 -6.50 0.10 15.13
C ASP A 91 -6.55 -1.25 14.40
N GLU A 92 -7.70 -1.60 13.81
CA GLU A 92 -7.89 -2.81 13.02
C GLU A 92 -6.97 -2.82 11.78
N GLY A 93 -6.52 -4.01 11.37
CA GLY A 93 -5.72 -4.23 10.18
C GLY A 93 -4.24 -4.50 10.46
N PHE A 94 -3.41 -4.34 9.44
CA PHE A 94 -1.99 -4.66 9.48
C PHE A 94 -1.15 -3.48 9.97
N HIS A 95 -0.27 -3.73 10.95
CA HIS A 95 0.69 -2.76 11.45
C HIS A 95 2.12 -3.27 11.38
N TYR A 96 3.05 -2.39 10.99
CA TYR A 96 4.48 -2.63 11.17
C TYR A 96 4.87 -2.36 12.62
N TYR A 97 5.76 -3.19 13.17
CA TYR A 97 6.34 -2.97 14.49
C TYR A 97 7.79 -3.45 14.58
N GLN A 98 8.49 -3.01 15.61
CA GLN A 98 9.85 -3.42 15.93
C GLN A 98 10.01 -3.63 17.44
N LEU A 99 11.07 -4.33 17.82
CA LEU A 99 11.59 -4.33 19.17
C LEU A 99 12.80 -3.38 19.24
N ASN A 100 12.83 -2.48 20.21
CA ASN A 100 14.02 -1.70 20.52
C ASN A 100 14.76 -2.37 21.68
N ILE A 101 15.90 -2.99 21.41
CA ILE A 101 16.73 -3.69 22.39
C ILE A 101 18.01 -2.89 22.61
N ASP A 102 18.17 -2.32 23.81
CA ASP A 102 19.31 -1.45 24.17
C ASP A 102 19.62 -0.35 23.14
N GLY A 103 18.55 0.21 22.51
CA GLY A 103 18.64 1.25 21.50
C GLY A 103 18.73 0.75 20.05
N ALA A 104 18.93 -0.54 19.82
CA ALA A 104 18.89 -1.13 18.49
C ALA A 104 17.43 -1.48 18.09
N SER A 105 17.00 -1.03 16.92
CA SER A 105 15.70 -1.41 16.35
C SER A 105 15.85 -2.72 15.58
N VAL A 106 15.20 -3.78 16.04
CA VAL A 106 15.32 -5.14 15.51
C VAL A 106 13.94 -5.77 15.25
N PRO A 107 13.82 -6.66 14.24
CA PRO A 107 12.59 -7.42 14.07
C PRO A 107 12.34 -8.40 15.22
N ASP A 108 11.06 -8.67 15.51
CA ASP A 108 10.65 -9.73 16.41
C ASP A 108 10.81 -11.10 15.71
N PRO A 109 11.59 -12.05 16.27
CA PRO A 109 11.76 -13.37 15.67
C PRO A 109 10.48 -14.23 15.73
N GLY A 110 9.46 -13.81 16.45
CA GLY A 110 8.15 -14.47 16.46
C GLY A 110 7.24 -14.11 15.29
N SER A 111 7.46 -12.97 14.65
CA SER A 111 6.68 -12.48 13.52
C SER A 111 7.26 -12.90 12.17
N LYS A 112 6.43 -13.06 11.14
CA LYS A 112 6.88 -13.00 9.74
C LYS A 112 7.45 -11.62 9.45
N TYR A 113 8.32 -11.54 8.43
CA TYR A 113 8.96 -10.30 8.03
C TYR A 113 8.31 -9.71 6.79
N TYR A 114 8.21 -8.38 6.78
CA TYR A 114 7.60 -7.59 5.73
C TYR A 114 8.51 -6.42 5.37
N TYR A 115 8.57 -6.08 4.08
CA TYR A 115 9.20 -4.85 3.66
C TYR A 115 8.19 -3.71 3.70
N GLY A 116 8.51 -2.67 4.45
CA GLY A 116 7.70 -1.47 4.57
C GLY A 116 8.36 -0.46 5.49
N ALA A 117 7.90 0.79 5.45
CA ALA A 117 8.58 1.89 6.12
C ALA A 117 10.09 1.99 5.79
N GLY A 118 10.48 1.57 4.55
CA GLY A 118 11.83 1.61 4.03
C GLY A 118 12.78 0.55 4.59
N ARG A 119 12.27 -0.49 5.24
CA ARG A 119 13.10 -1.57 5.85
C ARG A 119 12.33 -2.88 5.95
N TRP A 120 13.07 -3.97 6.13
CA TRP A 120 12.51 -5.23 6.59
C TRP A 120 12.21 -5.16 8.09
N GLY A 121 11.04 -5.63 8.49
CA GLY A 121 10.59 -5.58 9.88
C GLY A 121 9.46 -6.54 10.17
N SER A 122 8.98 -6.49 11.41
CA SER A 122 7.87 -7.31 11.88
C SER A 122 6.53 -6.72 11.46
N GLY A 123 5.53 -7.58 11.32
CA GLY A 123 4.14 -7.21 11.13
C GLY A 123 3.23 -7.86 12.16
N ILE A 124 2.12 -7.23 12.42
CA ILE A 124 1.03 -7.75 13.26
C ILE A 124 -0.30 -7.47 12.56
N GLU A 125 -1.20 -8.43 12.60
CA GLU A 125 -2.58 -8.26 12.13
C GLU A 125 -3.49 -8.09 13.34
N ILE A 126 -4.15 -6.96 13.44
CA ILE A 126 -5.24 -6.72 14.38
C ILE A 126 -6.53 -7.10 13.66
N PRO A 127 -7.31 -8.09 14.17
CA PRO A 127 -8.50 -8.56 13.48
C PRO A 127 -9.49 -7.43 13.18
N ALA A 128 -9.85 -7.25 11.92
CA ALA A 128 -10.89 -6.30 11.49
C ALA A 128 -12.26 -6.98 11.48
N GLN A 129 -13.33 -6.20 11.76
CA GLN A 129 -14.70 -6.73 11.77
C GLN A 129 -15.15 -7.31 10.43
N ASP A 130 -14.58 -6.80 9.33
CA ASP A 130 -14.88 -7.21 7.96
C ASP A 130 -13.75 -8.03 7.31
N GLN A 131 -12.80 -8.58 8.08
CA GLN A 131 -11.60 -9.26 7.57
C GLN A 131 -11.88 -10.42 6.61
N GLU A 132 -13.10 -10.96 6.59
CA GLU A 132 -13.49 -12.07 5.72
C GLU A 132 -13.18 -11.85 4.24
N PHE A 133 -13.14 -10.61 3.75
CA PHE A 133 -12.88 -10.37 2.34
C PHE A 133 -11.41 -10.61 1.93
N TYR A 134 -10.47 -10.57 2.89
CA TYR A 134 -9.03 -10.80 2.66
C TYR A 134 -8.46 -12.00 3.43
N GLU A 135 -9.28 -12.75 4.17
CA GLU A 135 -8.86 -13.99 4.82
C GLU A 135 -8.71 -15.12 3.81
N MET A 136 -7.88 -16.10 4.19
CA MET A 136 -7.79 -17.35 3.45
C MET A 136 -9.06 -18.16 3.66
N LYS A 137 -9.76 -18.49 2.56
CA LYS A 137 -11.00 -19.29 2.55
C LYS A 137 -10.76 -20.61 1.81
N ASP A 138 -11.63 -21.57 2.01
CA ASP A 138 -11.65 -22.83 1.26
C ASP A 138 -12.28 -22.62 -0.13
N VAL A 139 -11.53 -21.95 -1.00
CA VAL A 139 -11.87 -21.63 -2.39
C VAL A 139 -10.68 -21.95 -3.30
N PRO A 140 -10.87 -22.08 -4.62
CA PRO A 140 -9.73 -22.21 -5.53
C PRO A 140 -8.80 -21.00 -5.43
N HIS A 141 -7.50 -21.24 -5.22
CA HIS A 141 -6.48 -20.20 -5.09
C HIS A 141 -5.67 -20.03 -6.36
N GLY A 142 -5.33 -18.76 -6.65
CA GLY A 142 -4.32 -18.40 -7.63
C GLY A 142 -2.88 -18.64 -7.11
N SER A 143 -1.90 -18.23 -7.88
CA SER A 143 -0.50 -18.34 -7.49
C SER A 143 0.23 -17.01 -7.70
N ILE A 144 1.24 -16.75 -6.84
CA ILE A 144 2.17 -15.65 -7.01
C ILE A 144 3.46 -16.21 -7.64
N THR A 145 3.88 -15.61 -8.74
CA THR A 145 5.10 -15.95 -9.46
C THR A 145 6.05 -14.76 -9.44
N GLU A 146 7.30 -14.99 -9.06
CA GLU A 146 8.35 -13.99 -9.21
C GLU A 146 8.84 -13.99 -10.67
N ASN A 147 8.82 -12.83 -11.31
CA ASN A 147 9.27 -12.63 -12.67
C ASN A 147 10.47 -11.68 -12.70
N ILE A 148 11.66 -12.21 -13.00
CA ILE A 148 12.90 -11.45 -13.05
C ILE A 148 13.17 -11.06 -14.51
N TYR A 149 13.62 -9.82 -14.71
CA TYR A 149 14.02 -9.28 -16.01
C TYR A 149 15.15 -8.26 -15.86
N PHE A 150 15.98 -8.13 -16.90
CA PHE A 150 16.94 -7.05 -16.96
C PHE A 150 16.30 -5.84 -17.60
N SER A 151 16.42 -4.68 -16.98
CA SER A 151 15.92 -3.40 -17.49
C SER A 151 17.05 -2.67 -18.23
N GLU A 152 16.89 -2.47 -19.51
CA GLU A 152 17.82 -1.67 -20.32
C GLU A 152 17.74 -0.18 -19.96
N ILE A 153 16.60 0.28 -19.46
CA ILE A 153 16.39 1.67 -19.04
C ILE A 153 17.15 1.98 -17.75
N THR A 154 17.06 1.09 -16.75
CA THR A 154 17.73 1.28 -15.46
C THR A 154 19.12 0.65 -15.41
N GLN A 155 19.49 -0.16 -16.41
CA GLN A 155 20.73 -0.95 -16.48
C GLN A 155 20.93 -1.83 -15.25
N ASP A 156 19.83 -2.43 -14.75
CA ASP A 156 19.85 -3.28 -13.56
C ASP A 156 18.82 -4.42 -13.66
N TRP A 157 19.04 -5.46 -12.85
CA TRP A 157 18.06 -6.52 -12.68
C TRP A 157 16.88 -6.04 -11.86
N ARG A 158 15.68 -6.24 -12.41
CA ARG A 158 14.43 -5.92 -11.75
C ARG A 158 13.57 -7.17 -11.62
N ARG A 159 12.63 -7.12 -10.71
CA ARG A 159 11.62 -8.16 -10.55
C ARG A 159 10.25 -7.56 -10.33
N ASN A 160 9.23 -8.31 -10.69
CA ASN A 160 7.86 -8.07 -10.27
C ASN A 160 7.22 -9.37 -9.78
N PHE A 161 6.22 -9.24 -8.93
CA PHE A 161 5.37 -10.35 -8.53
C PHE A 161 4.13 -10.36 -9.41
N VAL A 162 3.81 -11.54 -9.94
CA VAL A 162 2.69 -11.73 -10.85
C VAL A 162 1.71 -12.70 -10.21
N TYR A 163 0.52 -12.22 -9.86
CA TYR A 163 -0.59 -13.09 -9.48
C TYR A 163 -1.23 -13.66 -10.73
N LEU A 164 -1.39 -14.97 -10.74
CA LEU A 164 -2.06 -15.77 -11.77
C LEU A 164 -3.36 -16.32 -11.17
N PRO A 165 -4.53 -16.11 -11.80
CA PRO A 165 -5.81 -16.45 -11.20
C PRO A 165 -6.03 -17.97 -11.09
N PRO A 166 -6.98 -18.42 -10.24
CA PRO A 166 -7.32 -19.83 -10.12
C PRO A 166 -7.63 -20.48 -11.47
N GLY A 167 -7.04 -21.66 -11.71
CA GLY A 167 -7.19 -22.40 -12.97
C GLY A 167 -6.26 -21.93 -14.10
N TYR A 168 -5.36 -20.99 -13.85
CA TYR A 168 -4.44 -20.49 -14.89
C TYR A 168 -3.64 -21.62 -15.55
N PHE A 169 -3.11 -22.58 -14.82
CA PHE A 169 -2.29 -23.67 -15.37
C PHE A 169 -3.12 -24.82 -15.96
N GLU A 170 -4.43 -24.82 -15.75
CA GLU A 170 -5.32 -25.90 -16.22
C GLU A 170 -5.79 -25.68 -17.67
N ASN A 171 -5.92 -24.42 -18.10
CA ASN A 171 -6.39 -24.06 -19.45
C ASN A 171 -5.33 -23.23 -20.17
N SER A 172 -4.57 -23.85 -21.08
CA SER A 172 -3.49 -23.21 -21.83
C SER A 172 -3.97 -22.18 -22.87
N GLU A 173 -5.23 -22.22 -23.28
CA GLU A 173 -5.80 -21.35 -24.32
C GLU A 173 -6.41 -20.06 -23.77
N GLU A 174 -6.77 -20.06 -22.48
CA GLU A 174 -7.42 -18.92 -21.87
C GLU A 174 -6.44 -17.75 -21.68
N ARG A 175 -6.85 -16.55 -22.13
CA ARG A 175 -6.12 -15.31 -21.94
C ARG A 175 -6.85 -14.39 -20.97
N TYR A 176 -6.10 -13.64 -20.19
CA TYR A 176 -6.61 -12.89 -19.06
C TYR A 176 -6.35 -11.38 -19.22
N PRO A 177 -7.27 -10.51 -18.78
CA PRO A 177 -6.99 -9.11 -18.62
C PRO A 177 -5.93 -8.89 -17.53
N VAL A 178 -5.28 -7.71 -17.52
CA VAL A 178 -4.16 -7.40 -16.64
C VAL A 178 -4.44 -6.16 -15.81
N LEU A 179 -4.24 -6.25 -14.51
CA LEU A 179 -4.14 -5.13 -13.58
C LEU A 179 -2.67 -4.91 -13.21
N TYR A 180 -2.14 -3.72 -13.49
CA TYR A 180 -0.86 -3.26 -12.95
C TYR A 180 -1.14 -2.52 -11.64
N LEU A 181 -0.63 -3.06 -10.51
CA LEU A 181 -0.97 -2.63 -9.15
C LEU A 181 0.27 -2.15 -8.42
N GLN A 182 0.33 -0.81 -8.17
CA GLN A 182 1.53 -0.15 -7.69
C GLN A 182 1.50 0.09 -6.18
N HIS A 183 2.64 -0.16 -5.52
CA HIS A 183 2.88 0.07 -4.09
C HIS A 183 3.08 1.56 -3.76
N GLY A 184 3.09 1.91 -2.47
CA GLY A 184 3.32 3.25 -1.94
C GLY A 184 4.77 3.59 -1.63
N SER A 185 4.98 4.77 -1.04
CA SER A 185 6.30 5.18 -0.57
C SER A 185 6.81 4.24 0.53
N PHE A 186 8.12 3.98 0.49
CA PHE A 186 8.81 3.13 1.47
C PHE A 186 8.37 1.66 1.48
N GLU A 187 7.72 1.20 0.42
CA GLU A 187 7.36 -0.18 0.16
C GLU A 187 8.04 -0.67 -1.12
N ASP A 188 7.82 -1.91 -1.51
CA ASP A 188 8.34 -2.49 -2.72
C ASP A 188 7.31 -3.41 -3.41
N GLU A 189 7.73 -4.14 -4.42
CA GLU A 189 6.90 -5.07 -5.20
C GLU A 189 6.30 -6.21 -4.39
N THR A 190 6.77 -6.45 -3.15
CA THR A 190 6.24 -7.51 -2.28
C THR A 190 5.00 -7.08 -1.51
N GLY A 191 4.77 -5.77 -1.34
CA GLY A 191 3.76 -5.21 -0.44
C GLY A 191 2.35 -5.73 -0.71
N TRP A 192 1.88 -5.63 -1.93
CA TRP A 192 0.54 -6.09 -2.30
C TRP A 192 0.35 -7.60 -2.18
N ALA A 193 1.40 -8.39 -2.45
CA ALA A 193 1.36 -9.85 -2.34
C ALA A 193 1.42 -10.36 -0.89
N SER A 194 2.02 -9.59 0.02
CA SER A 194 2.20 -9.95 1.43
C SER A 194 1.21 -9.22 2.35
N GLN A 195 1.53 -8.03 2.85
CA GLN A 195 0.63 -7.29 3.73
C GLN A 195 -0.63 -6.77 3.05
N GLY A 196 -0.64 -6.62 1.72
CA GLY A 196 -1.82 -6.22 0.94
C GLY A 196 -2.85 -7.32 0.72
N HIS A 197 -2.49 -8.60 0.83
CA HIS A 197 -3.36 -9.76 0.61
C HIS A 197 -4.08 -9.73 -0.75
N ALA A 198 -3.50 -9.09 -1.78
CA ALA A 198 -4.17 -8.91 -3.08
C ALA A 198 -4.61 -10.23 -3.72
N ASN A 199 -3.82 -11.29 -3.57
CA ASN A 199 -4.17 -12.62 -4.06
C ASN A 199 -5.41 -13.19 -3.37
N LEU A 200 -5.51 -13.10 -2.03
CA LEU A 200 -6.65 -13.63 -1.27
C LEU A 200 -7.93 -12.84 -1.56
N ILE A 201 -7.83 -11.51 -1.65
CA ILE A 201 -8.94 -10.65 -2.05
C ILE A 201 -9.49 -11.07 -3.41
N LEU A 202 -8.60 -11.28 -4.40
CA LEU A 202 -9.01 -11.68 -5.74
C LEU A 202 -9.54 -13.11 -5.79
N ASP A 203 -8.91 -14.06 -5.09
CA ASP A 203 -9.40 -15.43 -5.01
C ASP A 203 -10.83 -15.50 -4.46
N ASN A 204 -11.09 -14.77 -3.37
CA ASN A 204 -12.40 -14.68 -2.75
C ASN A 204 -13.45 -14.05 -3.68
N LEU A 205 -13.11 -12.92 -4.33
CA LEU A 205 -13.99 -12.25 -5.29
C LEU A 205 -14.28 -13.09 -6.53
N ILE A 206 -13.25 -13.77 -7.06
CA ILE A 206 -13.42 -14.65 -8.24
C ILE A 206 -14.30 -15.85 -7.89
N ALA A 207 -14.10 -16.47 -6.72
CA ALA A 207 -14.91 -17.57 -6.25
C ALA A 207 -16.38 -17.17 -6.01
N ALA A 208 -16.61 -15.93 -5.52
CA ALA A 208 -17.96 -15.38 -5.37
C ALA A 208 -18.61 -14.94 -6.71
N GLY A 209 -17.85 -14.94 -7.82
CA GLY A 209 -18.33 -14.45 -9.12
C GLY A 209 -18.42 -12.92 -9.21
N GLU A 210 -17.84 -12.21 -8.26
CA GLU A 210 -17.88 -10.74 -8.16
C GLU A 210 -16.78 -10.06 -8.96
N ALA A 211 -15.65 -10.73 -9.18
CA ALA A 211 -14.57 -10.23 -10.05
C ALA A 211 -14.28 -11.19 -11.21
N LYS A 212 -13.78 -10.64 -12.32
CA LYS A 212 -13.27 -11.42 -13.44
C LYS A 212 -11.91 -12.02 -13.08
N LYS A 213 -11.60 -13.21 -13.61
CA LYS A 213 -10.26 -13.76 -13.58
C LYS A 213 -9.31 -12.78 -14.29
N MET A 214 -8.24 -12.36 -13.61
CA MET A 214 -7.25 -11.42 -14.14
C MET A 214 -5.84 -11.78 -13.66
N ILE A 215 -4.84 -11.37 -14.42
CA ILE A 215 -3.45 -11.34 -13.98
C ILE A 215 -3.23 -10.02 -13.24
N VAL A 216 -2.49 -10.03 -12.12
CA VAL A 216 -2.06 -8.80 -11.45
C VAL A 216 -0.54 -8.72 -11.43
N VAL A 217 0.00 -7.59 -11.86
CA VAL A 217 1.45 -7.32 -11.91
C VAL A 217 1.79 -6.27 -10.87
N MET A 218 2.63 -6.63 -9.92
CA MET A 218 3.12 -5.78 -8.84
C MET A 218 4.61 -5.53 -9.06
N ASP A 219 4.97 -4.35 -9.57
CA ASP A 219 6.36 -3.98 -9.87
C ASP A 219 6.90 -2.98 -8.83
N ASN A 220 8.22 -2.82 -8.81
CA ASN A 220 8.88 -1.82 -7.98
C ASN A 220 8.82 -0.44 -8.66
N GLY A 221 8.10 0.51 -8.06
CA GLY A 221 7.93 1.88 -8.56
C GLY A 221 9.18 2.76 -8.46
N TYR A 222 10.20 2.28 -7.77
CA TYR A 222 11.49 2.96 -7.72
C TYR A 222 12.36 2.52 -8.91
N ALA A 223 12.37 3.37 -9.94
CA ALA A 223 13.15 3.15 -11.15
C ALA A 223 13.94 4.41 -11.50
N ASN A 224 15.27 4.31 -11.57
CA ASN A 224 16.14 5.44 -11.82
C ASN A 224 17.22 5.05 -12.84
N LYS A 225 17.56 5.99 -13.74
CA LYS A 225 18.70 5.80 -14.66
C LYS A 225 20.04 5.94 -13.89
N PRO A 226 21.08 5.20 -14.26
CA PRO A 226 22.37 5.24 -13.56
C PRO A 226 22.98 6.65 -13.44
N GLU A 227 22.82 7.47 -14.47
CA GLU A 227 23.37 8.83 -14.51
C GLU A 227 22.71 9.76 -13.47
N VAL A 228 21.44 9.54 -13.16
CA VAL A 228 20.70 10.31 -12.16
C VAL A 228 21.18 9.97 -10.76
N MET A 229 21.50 8.70 -10.52
CA MET A 229 22.00 8.23 -9.21
C MET A 229 23.40 8.78 -8.91
N GLN A 230 24.24 9.00 -9.90
CA GLN A 230 25.61 9.54 -9.72
C GLN A 230 25.62 11.03 -9.38
N ASN A 231 24.60 11.78 -9.75
CA ASN A 231 24.50 13.23 -9.59
C ASN A 231 23.57 13.70 -8.47
N ALA A 232 22.92 12.76 -7.77
CA ALA A 232 21.90 13.05 -6.76
C ALA A 232 22.52 13.41 -5.40
N GLN A 233 23.24 14.53 -5.30
CA GLN A 233 23.63 15.06 -3.97
C GLN A 233 22.52 15.86 -3.30
N ASP A 234 21.53 16.41 -4.00
CA ASP A 234 20.52 17.32 -3.44
C ASP A 234 19.09 17.22 -4.02
N ALA A 235 18.82 16.38 -4.99
CA ALA A 235 17.47 16.24 -5.57
C ALA A 235 16.99 14.81 -5.51
N ARG A 236 15.72 14.60 -5.14
CA ARG A 236 15.07 13.29 -5.33
C ARG A 236 15.11 12.95 -6.82
N PRO A 237 15.71 11.81 -7.23
CA PRO A 237 15.79 11.47 -8.64
C PRO A 237 14.38 11.35 -9.22
N ILE A 238 14.19 11.89 -10.43
CA ILE A 238 12.94 11.72 -11.17
C ILE A 238 12.83 10.25 -11.53
N SER A 239 11.83 9.56 -10.99
CA SER A 239 11.58 8.17 -11.31
C SER A 239 11.25 8.03 -12.80
N VAL A 240 11.91 7.10 -13.47
CA VAL A 240 11.63 6.69 -14.85
C VAL A 240 10.67 5.49 -14.92
N PHE A 241 9.91 5.25 -13.87
CA PHE A 241 9.00 4.10 -13.78
C PHE A 241 7.96 4.06 -14.90
N GLU A 242 7.47 5.21 -15.37
CA GLU A 242 6.56 5.27 -16.53
C GLU A 242 7.21 4.65 -17.77
N GLU A 243 8.45 5.06 -18.10
CA GLU A 243 9.23 4.52 -19.23
C GLU A 243 9.45 3.01 -19.08
N VAL A 244 9.87 2.57 -17.89
CA VAL A 244 10.08 1.14 -17.57
C VAL A 244 8.77 0.33 -17.70
N LEU A 245 7.66 0.84 -17.17
CA LEU A 245 6.38 0.14 -17.24
C LEU A 245 5.91 -0.04 -18.70
N ILE A 246 5.98 1.03 -19.50
CA ILE A 246 5.45 1.04 -20.86
C ILE A 246 6.34 0.27 -21.81
N GLU A 247 7.66 0.47 -21.74
CA GLU A 247 8.59 -0.03 -22.74
C GLU A 247 9.16 -1.42 -22.40
N GLU A 248 9.17 -1.80 -21.12
CA GLU A 248 9.77 -3.06 -20.68
C GLU A 248 8.78 -3.99 -19.98
N VAL A 249 8.08 -3.53 -18.93
CA VAL A 249 7.23 -4.42 -18.10
C VAL A 249 6.05 -4.93 -18.92
N ILE A 250 5.27 -4.06 -19.55
CA ILE A 250 4.10 -4.48 -20.35
C ILE A 250 4.49 -5.45 -21.45
N PRO A 251 5.49 -5.18 -22.30
CA PRO A 251 5.92 -6.14 -23.31
C PRO A 251 6.44 -7.47 -22.75
N ASN A 252 7.17 -7.43 -21.63
CA ASN A 252 7.68 -8.64 -20.96
C ASN A 252 6.53 -9.52 -20.45
N ILE A 253 5.54 -8.91 -19.80
CA ILE A 253 4.34 -9.59 -19.28
C ILE A 253 3.51 -10.16 -20.43
N ASP A 254 3.25 -9.40 -21.48
CA ASP A 254 2.49 -9.85 -22.65
C ASP A 254 3.17 -11.01 -23.38
N LYS A 255 4.51 -11.06 -23.35
CA LYS A 255 5.31 -12.14 -23.94
C LYS A 255 5.33 -13.42 -23.08
N LYS A 256 5.42 -13.26 -21.74
CA LYS A 256 5.61 -14.41 -20.82
C LYS A 256 4.31 -15.02 -20.33
N PHE A 257 3.24 -14.23 -20.25
CA PHE A 257 1.96 -14.66 -19.69
C PHE A 257 0.83 -14.56 -20.72
N ARG A 258 -0.23 -15.29 -20.49
CA ARG A 258 -1.41 -15.31 -21.38
C ARG A 258 -2.30 -14.10 -21.14
N THR A 259 -1.88 -12.97 -21.62
CA THR A 259 -2.57 -11.68 -21.49
C THR A 259 -3.52 -11.42 -22.66
N LYS A 260 -4.56 -10.62 -22.41
CA LYS A 260 -5.31 -9.88 -23.43
C LYS A 260 -4.67 -8.50 -23.55
N SER A 261 -3.93 -8.25 -24.63
CA SER A 261 -3.05 -7.10 -24.75
C SER A 261 -3.71 -5.80 -25.20
N SER A 262 -5.01 -5.77 -25.50
CA SER A 262 -5.67 -4.55 -25.91
C SER A 262 -6.01 -3.64 -24.71
N ARG A 263 -6.13 -2.33 -24.96
CA ARG A 263 -6.45 -1.29 -23.97
C ARG A 263 -7.63 -1.68 -23.06
N SER A 264 -8.71 -2.20 -23.64
CA SER A 264 -9.92 -2.58 -22.91
C SER A 264 -9.72 -3.71 -21.88
N TYR A 265 -8.56 -4.36 -21.89
CA TYR A 265 -8.19 -5.41 -20.95
C TYR A 265 -6.97 -5.04 -20.11
N ARG A 266 -6.60 -3.75 -20.05
CA ARG A 266 -5.55 -3.24 -19.16
C ARG A 266 -6.10 -2.25 -18.15
N ALA A 267 -5.82 -2.52 -16.89
CA ALA A 267 -6.10 -1.65 -15.76
C ALA A 267 -4.80 -1.26 -15.08
N ILE A 268 -4.79 -0.08 -14.46
CA ILE A 268 -3.69 0.38 -13.63
C ILE A 268 -4.25 0.97 -12.35
N ALA A 269 -3.64 0.65 -11.22
CA ALA A 269 -4.02 1.20 -9.93
C ALA A 269 -2.79 1.30 -9.01
N GLY A 270 -2.93 2.06 -7.94
CA GLY A 270 -1.88 2.17 -6.94
C GLY A 270 -2.34 2.85 -5.67
N LEU A 271 -1.53 2.69 -4.62
CA LEU A 271 -1.75 3.34 -3.33
C LEU A 271 -0.75 4.49 -3.12
N SER A 272 -1.19 5.61 -2.52
CA SER A 272 -0.33 6.72 -2.11
C SER A 272 0.59 7.23 -3.24
N MET A 273 1.91 7.05 -3.12
CA MET A 273 2.88 7.33 -4.19
C MET A 273 2.51 6.59 -5.49
N GLY A 274 2.12 5.33 -5.39
CA GLY A 274 1.71 4.52 -6.54
C GLY A 274 0.46 5.08 -7.22
N ALA A 275 -0.51 5.62 -6.49
CA ALA A 275 -1.66 6.31 -7.07
C ALA A 275 -1.24 7.55 -7.87
N ASN A 276 -0.27 8.31 -7.36
CA ASN A 276 0.28 9.48 -8.05
C ASN A 276 1.04 9.10 -9.33
N GLN A 277 1.84 8.03 -9.28
CA GLN A 277 2.56 7.52 -10.45
C GLN A 277 1.60 7.02 -11.52
N THR A 278 0.64 6.19 -11.12
CA THR A 278 -0.31 5.55 -12.05
C THR A 278 -1.30 6.54 -12.67
N MET A 279 -1.70 7.59 -11.94
CA MET A 279 -2.49 8.68 -12.52
C MET A 279 -1.73 9.38 -13.65
N ARG A 280 -0.47 9.75 -13.43
CA ARG A 280 0.34 10.37 -14.47
C ARG A 280 0.52 9.44 -15.65
N ILE A 281 0.82 8.17 -15.39
CA ILE A 281 1.03 7.17 -16.44
C ILE A 281 -0.22 7.02 -17.32
N ILE A 282 -1.40 6.85 -16.70
CA ILE A 282 -2.62 6.63 -17.50
C ILE A 282 -3.00 7.87 -18.30
N MET A 283 -2.86 9.06 -17.72
CA MET A 283 -3.22 10.31 -18.41
C MET A 283 -2.28 10.63 -19.59
N ASN A 284 -1.01 10.20 -19.50
CA ASN A 284 -0.08 10.28 -20.64
C ASN A 284 -0.31 9.16 -21.68
N ASN A 285 -1.03 8.09 -21.33
CA ASN A 285 -1.10 6.85 -22.11
C ASN A 285 -2.54 6.29 -22.20
N LEU A 286 -3.55 7.14 -22.44
CA LEU A 286 -4.96 6.74 -22.54
C LEU A 286 -5.23 5.68 -23.62
N ASN A 287 -4.32 5.48 -24.57
CA ASN A 287 -4.40 4.43 -25.57
C ASN A 287 -3.94 3.05 -25.08
N LEU A 288 -3.35 2.95 -23.89
CA LEU A 288 -2.85 1.69 -23.33
C LEU A 288 -3.74 1.11 -22.23
N PHE A 289 -4.52 1.94 -21.55
CA PHE A 289 -5.32 1.55 -20.39
C PHE A 289 -6.75 2.05 -20.51
N SER A 290 -7.71 1.35 -19.89
CA SER A 290 -9.11 1.76 -19.81
C SER A 290 -9.63 1.88 -18.38
N TYR A 291 -8.84 1.54 -17.36
CA TYR A 291 -9.28 1.51 -15.97
C TYR A 291 -8.20 2.10 -15.10
N TYR A 292 -8.58 3.07 -14.26
CA TYR A 292 -7.71 3.67 -13.23
C TYR A 292 -8.30 3.50 -11.84
N GLY A 293 -7.43 3.15 -10.86
CA GLY A 293 -7.75 3.13 -9.43
C GLY A 293 -6.69 3.87 -8.61
N GLY A 294 -7.10 4.94 -7.92
CA GLY A 294 -6.25 5.71 -7.00
C GLY A 294 -6.68 5.48 -5.55
N PHE A 295 -5.79 4.88 -4.73
CA PHE A 295 -6.04 4.59 -3.33
C PHE A 295 -5.21 5.53 -2.46
N SER A 296 -5.86 6.40 -1.70
CA SER A 296 -5.21 7.42 -0.85
C SER A 296 -4.21 8.31 -1.62
N GLY A 297 -4.55 8.70 -2.85
CA GLY A 297 -3.73 9.54 -3.71
C GLY A 297 -4.34 9.73 -5.10
N THR A 298 -3.88 10.76 -5.81
CA THR A 298 -4.35 11.09 -7.17
C THR A 298 -3.21 11.53 -8.09
N SER A 299 -2.45 12.53 -7.64
CA SER A 299 -1.26 13.07 -8.31
C SER A 299 -0.54 13.99 -7.32
N ASN A 300 0.73 14.26 -7.56
CA ASN A 300 1.52 15.20 -6.76
C ASN A 300 1.08 16.64 -7.02
N TYR A 301 -0.09 17.00 -6.52
CA TYR A 301 -0.61 18.35 -6.57
C TYR A 301 -0.29 19.05 -5.23
N PRO A 302 0.31 20.25 -5.24
CA PRO A 302 0.70 20.95 -4.01
C PRO A 302 -0.48 21.57 -3.25
N GLY A 303 -1.62 20.95 -3.17
CA GLY A 303 -2.78 21.16 -2.27
C GLY A 303 -3.21 22.58 -1.86
N ASN A 304 -2.53 23.63 -2.31
CA ASN A 304 -2.75 25.03 -1.92
C ASN A 304 -3.23 25.93 -3.08
N GLU A 305 -3.27 25.43 -4.30
CA GLU A 305 -3.68 26.18 -5.47
C GLU A 305 -4.80 25.43 -6.20
N LYS A 306 -5.64 26.16 -6.95
CA LYS A 306 -6.60 25.51 -7.84
C LYS A 306 -5.86 24.78 -8.95
N ILE A 307 -6.29 23.55 -9.25
CA ILE A 307 -5.76 22.77 -10.36
C ILE A 307 -6.01 23.52 -11.68
N ASP A 308 -4.95 23.99 -12.31
CA ASP A 308 -5.05 24.53 -13.69
C ASP A 308 -4.97 23.36 -14.68
N THR A 309 -6.11 22.94 -15.18
CA THR A 309 -6.21 21.78 -16.08
C THR A 309 -5.43 21.92 -17.38
N ARG A 310 -5.08 23.16 -17.80
CA ARG A 310 -4.28 23.40 -19.02
C ARG A 310 -2.82 22.98 -18.87
N THR A 311 -2.31 22.97 -17.63
CA THR A 311 -0.92 22.62 -17.35
C THR A 311 -0.79 21.34 -16.52
N PHE A 312 -1.83 21.01 -15.76
CA PHE A 312 -1.85 19.82 -14.91
C PHE A 312 -1.83 18.56 -15.79
N LEU A 313 -0.86 17.70 -15.55
CA LEU A 313 -0.60 16.49 -16.34
C LEU A 313 -0.62 16.78 -17.87
N ASN A 314 0.08 17.84 -18.28
CA ASN A 314 0.20 18.28 -19.68
C ASN A 314 -1.14 18.61 -20.36
N GLY A 315 -2.16 19.02 -19.58
CA GLY A 315 -3.49 19.34 -20.13
C GLY A 315 -4.38 18.13 -20.37
N ALA A 316 -4.03 16.96 -19.84
CA ALA A 316 -4.77 15.71 -20.07
C ALA A 316 -6.24 15.73 -19.64
N PHE A 317 -6.64 16.68 -18.79
CA PHE A 317 -8.03 16.87 -18.34
C PHE A 317 -8.77 18.02 -19.06
N GLU A 318 -8.18 18.60 -20.09
CA GLU A 318 -8.86 19.68 -20.87
C GLU A 318 -9.99 19.14 -21.75
N ASP A 319 -9.81 17.94 -22.32
CA ASP A 319 -10.82 17.25 -23.13
C ASP A 319 -11.51 16.18 -22.28
N ALA A 320 -12.61 16.58 -21.63
CA ALA A 320 -13.39 15.66 -20.78
C ALA A 320 -14.07 14.55 -21.59
N ASP A 321 -14.47 14.84 -22.83
CA ASP A 321 -15.12 13.86 -23.70
C ASP A 321 -14.13 12.75 -24.07
N GLU A 322 -12.86 13.10 -24.39
CA GLU A 322 -11.82 12.11 -24.63
C GLU A 322 -11.56 11.23 -23.39
N VAL A 323 -11.46 11.84 -22.19
CA VAL A 323 -11.24 11.10 -20.94
C VAL A 323 -12.40 10.14 -20.69
N ASN A 324 -13.65 10.60 -20.80
CA ASN A 324 -14.85 9.78 -20.58
C ASN A 324 -14.99 8.66 -21.63
N GLU A 325 -14.61 8.89 -22.88
CA GLU A 325 -14.60 7.86 -23.93
C GLU A 325 -13.51 6.80 -23.69
N LYS A 326 -12.33 7.25 -23.24
CA LYS A 326 -11.17 6.37 -23.07
C LYS A 326 -11.19 5.59 -21.76
N LEU A 327 -11.70 6.13 -20.66
CA LEU A 327 -11.71 5.46 -19.37
C LEU A 327 -13.07 4.82 -19.07
N ASN A 328 -13.11 3.50 -19.04
CA ASN A 328 -14.28 2.76 -18.58
C ASN A 328 -14.52 2.96 -17.08
N VAL A 329 -13.44 3.14 -16.30
CA VAL A 329 -13.48 3.40 -14.86
C VAL A 329 -12.36 4.36 -14.47
N LEU A 330 -12.72 5.49 -13.86
CA LEU A 330 -11.87 6.32 -13.04
C LEU A 330 -12.38 6.21 -11.60
N TRP A 331 -11.59 5.58 -10.73
CA TRP A 331 -12.00 5.26 -9.38
C TRP A 331 -11.03 5.81 -8.34
N LEU A 332 -11.56 6.36 -7.26
CA LEU A 332 -10.79 6.94 -6.17
C LEU A 332 -11.28 6.37 -4.84
N GLY A 333 -10.36 6.10 -3.93
CA GLY A 333 -10.68 5.66 -2.57
C GLY A 333 -9.80 6.32 -1.52
N LEU A 334 -10.35 6.50 -0.32
CA LEU A 334 -9.72 7.19 0.80
C LEU A 334 -10.24 6.64 2.12
N GLY A 335 -9.41 6.59 3.16
CA GLY A 335 -9.86 6.31 4.53
C GLY A 335 -10.54 7.52 5.16
N THR A 336 -11.52 7.31 6.05
CA THR A 336 -12.23 8.44 6.71
C THR A 336 -11.40 9.12 7.80
N GLU A 337 -10.26 8.53 8.20
CA GLU A 337 -9.34 9.04 9.23
C GLU A 337 -7.94 9.35 8.67
N GLU A 338 -7.84 9.51 7.35
CA GLU A 338 -6.60 9.92 6.70
C GLU A 338 -6.13 11.30 7.18
N PRO A 339 -4.83 11.60 7.15
CA PRO A 339 -4.33 12.95 7.38
C PRO A 339 -4.95 13.99 6.44
N GLU A 340 -5.20 15.20 6.96
CA GLU A 340 -5.90 16.29 6.25
C GLU A 340 -5.35 16.57 4.84
N VAL A 341 -4.04 16.40 4.64
CA VAL A 341 -3.41 16.60 3.33
C VAL A 341 -3.97 15.68 2.25
N PHE A 342 -4.31 14.43 2.58
CA PHE A 342 -4.90 13.48 1.64
C PHE A 342 -6.36 13.82 1.34
N PHE A 343 -7.15 14.17 2.37
CA PHE A 343 -8.52 14.66 2.18
C PHE A 343 -8.57 15.84 1.25
N LYS A 344 -7.70 16.83 1.50
CA LYS A 344 -7.64 18.02 0.68
C LYS A 344 -7.24 17.70 -0.76
N THR A 345 -6.17 16.95 -0.95
CA THR A 345 -5.65 16.62 -2.29
C THR A 345 -6.67 15.82 -3.12
N VAL A 346 -7.27 14.79 -2.53
CA VAL A 346 -8.30 13.98 -3.20
C VAL A 346 -9.59 14.79 -3.41
N GLY A 347 -9.96 15.63 -2.43
CA GLY A 347 -11.13 16.51 -2.52
C GLY A 347 -11.01 17.53 -3.65
N ASP A 348 -9.91 18.25 -3.71
CA ASP A 348 -9.63 19.24 -4.78
C ASP A 348 -9.63 18.57 -6.16
N PHE A 349 -9.06 17.36 -6.27
CA PHE A 349 -9.06 16.60 -7.50
C PHE A 349 -10.47 16.18 -7.94
N ARG A 350 -11.28 15.67 -7.01
CA ARG A 350 -12.71 15.31 -7.26
C ARG A 350 -13.52 16.54 -7.68
N GLU A 351 -13.29 17.68 -7.04
CA GLU A 351 -13.94 18.94 -7.44
C GLU A 351 -13.57 19.32 -8.87
N MET A 352 -12.32 19.19 -9.25
CA MET A 352 -11.83 19.43 -10.62
C MET A 352 -12.52 18.50 -11.62
N LEU A 353 -12.57 17.19 -11.36
CA LEU A 353 -13.24 16.19 -12.21
C LEU A 353 -14.72 16.56 -12.41
N LYS A 354 -15.42 16.88 -11.31
CA LYS A 354 -16.83 17.29 -11.36
C LYS A 354 -17.04 18.56 -12.19
N ASN A 355 -16.19 19.56 -12.00
CA ASN A 355 -16.29 20.84 -12.71
C ASN A 355 -15.99 20.70 -14.23
N LYS A 356 -15.20 19.69 -14.61
CA LYS A 356 -14.92 19.35 -16.01
C LYS A 356 -15.94 18.39 -16.63
N GLY A 357 -16.84 17.81 -15.87
CA GLY A 357 -17.80 16.81 -16.35
C GLY A 357 -17.16 15.45 -16.64
N ILE A 358 -16.07 15.12 -15.91
CA ILE A 358 -15.42 13.82 -16.01
C ILE A 358 -16.05 12.85 -15.03
N ASP A 359 -16.43 11.69 -15.54
CA ASP A 359 -17.07 10.63 -14.77
C ASP A 359 -16.05 9.94 -13.85
N TYR A 360 -16.41 9.78 -12.58
CA TYR A 360 -15.60 9.03 -11.62
C TYR A 360 -16.45 8.37 -10.53
N SER A 361 -15.89 7.35 -9.91
CA SER A 361 -16.44 6.72 -8.70
C SER A 361 -15.56 7.04 -7.50
N PHE A 362 -16.17 7.14 -6.30
CA PHE A 362 -15.45 7.42 -5.07
C PHE A 362 -15.94 6.53 -3.92
N TYR A 363 -15.00 6.05 -3.12
CA TYR A 363 -15.25 5.22 -1.94
C TYR A 363 -14.53 5.79 -0.72
N GLU A 364 -15.21 5.80 0.43
CA GLU A 364 -14.63 6.12 1.72
C GLU A 364 -14.56 4.85 2.58
N SER A 365 -13.34 4.45 2.96
CA SER A 365 -13.12 3.34 3.88
C SER A 365 -13.38 3.81 5.31
N PRO A 366 -14.43 3.29 5.99
CA PRO A 366 -14.80 3.81 7.29
C PRO A 366 -13.78 3.46 8.38
N LYS A 367 -13.48 4.43 9.25
CA LYS A 367 -12.60 4.28 10.42
C LYS A 367 -11.20 3.78 10.11
N THR A 368 -10.66 4.13 8.96
CA THR A 368 -9.30 3.78 8.57
C THR A 368 -8.55 5.00 8.06
N ALA A 369 -7.24 4.99 8.26
CA ALA A 369 -6.32 6.06 7.88
C ALA A 369 -5.47 5.68 6.65
N HIS A 370 -4.24 6.21 6.55
CA HIS A 370 -3.28 5.93 5.47
C HIS A 370 -2.57 4.59 5.72
N GLU A 371 -3.28 3.49 5.53
CA GLU A 371 -2.87 2.16 6.00
C GLU A 371 -3.40 1.01 5.13
N TRP A 372 -2.89 -0.21 5.36
CA TRP A 372 -3.19 -1.38 4.55
C TRP A 372 -4.67 -1.77 4.56
N LEU A 373 -5.42 -1.60 5.66
CA LEU A 373 -6.84 -1.93 5.68
C LEU A 373 -7.64 -1.03 4.72
N THR A 374 -7.31 0.27 4.67
CA THR A 374 -7.87 1.19 3.66
C THR A 374 -7.61 0.67 2.24
N TRP A 375 -6.37 0.30 1.93
CA TRP A 375 -5.98 -0.09 0.57
C TRP A 375 -6.50 -1.47 0.18
N ARG A 376 -6.60 -2.42 1.11
CA ARG A 376 -7.28 -3.71 0.91
C ARG A 376 -8.75 -3.52 0.55
N ARG A 377 -9.48 -2.67 1.30
CA ARG A 377 -10.87 -2.33 1.01
C ARG A 377 -11.02 -1.61 -0.34
N CYS A 378 -10.10 -0.69 -0.65
CA CYS A 378 -10.06 -0.05 -1.97
C CYS A 378 -9.88 -1.06 -3.10
N LEU A 379 -8.93 -1.98 -2.99
CA LEU A 379 -8.73 -3.03 -3.98
C LEU A 379 -9.96 -3.94 -4.12
N TYR A 380 -10.58 -4.32 -3.00
CA TYR A 380 -11.80 -5.12 -2.98
C TYR A 380 -12.94 -4.45 -3.76
N GLN A 381 -13.19 -3.16 -3.52
CA GLN A 381 -14.22 -2.40 -4.23
C GLN A 381 -13.88 -2.18 -5.70
N TYR A 382 -12.64 -1.83 -6.00
CA TYR A 382 -12.19 -1.53 -7.35
C TYR A 382 -12.17 -2.77 -8.25
N ALA A 383 -11.67 -3.90 -7.77
CA ALA A 383 -11.54 -5.14 -8.55
C ALA A 383 -12.89 -5.64 -9.10
N GLN A 384 -13.97 -5.37 -8.38
CA GLN A 384 -15.34 -5.73 -8.80
C GLN A 384 -15.82 -4.94 -10.02
N LEU A 385 -15.21 -3.82 -10.35
CA LEU A 385 -15.58 -2.96 -11.49
C LEU A 385 -14.81 -3.29 -12.76
N LEU A 386 -13.73 -4.07 -12.65
CA LEU A 386 -12.81 -4.31 -13.75
C LEU A 386 -13.33 -5.30 -14.78
N PHE A 387 -13.12 -4.97 -16.06
CA PHE A 387 -13.29 -5.87 -17.22
C PHE A 387 -14.71 -6.43 -17.39
N LYS A 388 -15.71 -5.69 -16.94
CA LYS A 388 -17.14 -6.04 -17.09
C LYS A 388 -17.68 -5.70 -18.47
#